data_628f00393700acfc969af5f5dd6ee5c1
#
_entry.id   628f00393700acfc969af5f5dd6ee5c1
#
_cell.length_a   1.000
_cell.length_b   1.000
_cell.length_c   1.000
_cell.angle_alpha   90.00
_cell.angle_beta   90.00
_cell.angle_gamma   90.00
#
_symmetry.space_group_name_H-M   'P 1'
#
loop_
_entity.id
_entity.type
_entity.pdbx_description
1 polymer ?
#
loop_
_entity_poly.entity_id
_entity_poly.type
_entity_poly.pdbx_seq_one_letter_code
_entity_poly.pdbx_strand_id
1 'polypeptide(L)'
;MKASELAQRINSNSAPVVIDARSGFEFKRGHIPGAIHASVVKILLKRARLPKNKDSELVITCEHGPRAMIAKRVLSILGYRNATLLDGHMLGWRRAGLPLE
;
A
#
# COMPACT_ATOMS: atom_id res chain seq x y z
N MET A 1 -5.42 3.48 8.37
CA MET A 1 -6.35 4.34 7.57
C MET A 1 -7.54 3.52 7.13
N LYS A 2 -8.74 4.08 7.21
CA LYS A 2 -9.95 3.41 6.75
C LYS A 2 -10.02 3.38 5.23
N ALA A 3 -10.62 2.32 4.68
CA ALA A 3 -10.79 2.20 3.23
C ALA A 3 -11.61 3.35 2.65
N SER A 4 -12.68 3.78 3.36
CA SER A 4 -13.51 4.90 2.92
C SER A 4 -12.73 6.20 2.86
N GLU A 5 -11.85 6.44 3.82
CA GLU A 5 -11.00 7.63 3.85
C GLU A 5 -10.02 7.62 2.67
N LEU A 6 -9.38 6.48 2.42
CA LEU A 6 -8.46 6.36 1.30
C LEU A 6 -9.17 6.58 -0.04
N ALA A 7 -10.34 5.97 -0.22
CA ALA A 7 -11.12 6.13 -1.44
C ALA A 7 -11.49 7.59 -1.67
N GLN A 8 -11.90 8.30 -0.63
CA GLN A 8 -12.24 9.72 -0.71
C GLN A 8 -11.02 10.55 -1.11
N ARG A 9 -9.86 10.27 -0.54
CA ARG A 9 -8.64 11.01 -0.84
C ARG A 9 -8.15 10.74 -2.27
N ILE A 10 -8.33 9.52 -2.77
CA ILE A 10 -8.03 9.21 -4.17
C ILE A 10 -8.90 10.05 -5.09
N ASN A 11 -10.20 10.13 -4.81
CA ASN A 11 -11.14 10.90 -5.63
C ASN A 11 -10.83 12.40 -5.62
N SER A 12 -10.28 12.92 -4.53
CA SER A 12 -9.96 14.35 -4.41
C SER A 12 -8.53 14.70 -4.80
N ASN A 13 -7.79 13.77 -5.41
CA ASN A 13 -6.39 13.94 -5.79
C ASN A 13 -5.47 14.30 -4.62
N SER A 14 -5.79 13.80 -3.43
CA SER A 14 -4.99 14.02 -2.22
C SER A 14 -4.55 12.71 -1.59
N ALA A 15 -4.42 11.66 -2.41
CA ALA A 15 -4.07 10.33 -1.92
C ALA A 15 -2.65 10.28 -1.37
N PRO A 16 -2.42 9.52 -0.30
CA PRO A 16 -1.06 9.14 0.09
C PRO A 16 -0.49 8.18 -0.94
N VAL A 17 0.79 7.85 -0.80
CA VAL A 17 1.40 6.80 -1.62
C VAL A 17 0.89 5.46 -1.09
N VAL A 18 0.20 4.70 -1.94
CA VAL A 18 -0.32 3.38 -1.55
C VAL A 18 0.68 2.32 -1.96
N ILE A 19 1.09 1.50 -1.00
CA ILE A 19 2.07 0.43 -1.18
C ILE A 19 1.34 -0.90 -1.11
N ASP A 20 1.35 -1.66 -2.21
CA ASP A 20 0.75 -2.99 -2.24
C ASP A 20 1.86 -4.03 -2.07
N ALA A 21 1.85 -4.70 -0.92
CA ALA A 21 2.90 -5.64 -0.53
C ALA A 21 2.61 -7.08 -0.97
N ARG A 22 1.60 -7.27 -1.82
CA ARG A 22 1.26 -8.60 -2.34
C ARG A 22 2.23 -9.03 -3.44
N SER A 23 2.04 -10.24 -3.95
CA SER A 23 2.80 -10.71 -5.11
C SER A 23 2.46 -9.93 -6.37
N GLY A 24 3.33 -9.98 -7.38
CA GLY A 24 3.06 -9.36 -8.67
C GLY A 24 1.82 -9.92 -9.35
N PHE A 25 1.57 -11.21 -9.22
CA PHE A 25 0.39 -11.86 -9.77
C PHE A 25 -0.90 -11.30 -9.14
N GLU A 26 -0.93 -11.18 -7.81
CA GLU A 26 -2.08 -10.60 -7.12
C GLU A 26 -2.29 -9.14 -7.51
N PHE A 27 -1.21 -8.37 -7.59
CA PHE A 27 -1.26 -6.96 -7.97
C PHE A 27 -1.88 -6.79 -9.37
N LYS A 28 -1.45 -7.60 -10.33
CA LYS A 28 -1.94 -7.54 -11.71
C LYS A 28 -3.42 -7.89 -11.82
N ARG A 29 -3.93 -8.71 -10.93
CA ARG A 29 -5.35 -9.12 -10.95
C ARG A 29 -6.29 -8.02 -10.47
N GLY A 30 -5.76 -7.00 -9.84
CA GLY A 30 -6.54 -5.87 -9.37
C GLY A 30 -5.91 -5.26 -8.14
N HIS A 31 -5.74 -3.95 -8.15
CA HIS A 31 -5.13 -3.20 -7.05
C HIS A 31 -5.80 -1.84 -6.90
N ILE A 32 -5.52 -1.18 -5.79
CA ILE A 32 -6.04 0.16 -5.53
C ILE A 32 -5.50 1.12 -6.57
N PRO A 33 -6.33 2.00 -7.16
CA PRO A 33 -5.88 2.94 -8.18
C PRO A 33 -4.67 3.76 -7.70
N GLY A 34 -3.62 3.78 -8.52
CA GLY A 34 -2.40 4.52 -8.21
C GLY A 34 -1.41 3.80 -7.29
N ALA A 35 -1.73 2.60 -6.82
CA ALA A 35 -0.85 1.86 -5.91
C ALA A 35 0.44 1.45 -6.59
N ILE A 36 1.51 1.43 -5.79
CA ILE A 36 2.82 0.94 -6.20
C ILE A 36 2.97 -0.50 -5.72
N HIS A 37 3.38 -1.40 -6.62
CA HIS A 37 3.70 -2.76 -6.22
C HIS A 37 5.05 -2.79 -5.53
N ALA A 38 5.06 -3.20 -4.26
CA ALA A 38 6.28 -3.22 -3.46
C ALA A 38 6.20 -4.36 -2.44
N SER A 39 6.36 -5.60 -2.92
CA SER A 39 6.50 -6.75 -2.02
C SER A 39 7.74 -6.58 -1.15
N VAL A 40 7.80 -7.28 -0.03
CA VAL A 40 8.96 -7.23 0.87
C VAL A 40 10.24 -7.57 0.10
N VAL A 41 10.21 -8.61 -0.74
CA VAL A 41 11.38 -8.99 -1.55
C VAL A 41 11.79 -7.85 -2.47
N LYS A 42 10.83 -7.22 -3.13
CA LYS A 42 11.09 -6.12 -4.05
C LYS A 42 11.70 -4.91 -3.33
N ILE A 43 11.21 -4.62 -2.12
CA ILE A 43 11.77 -3.56 -1.29
C ILE A 43 13.21 -3.87 -0.91
N LEU A 44 13.47 -5.09 -0.45
CA LEU A 44 14.81 -5.52 -0.03
C LEU A 44 15.81 -5.52 -1.19
N LEU A 45 15.36 -5.83 -2.39
CA LEU A 45 16.20 -5.81 -3.59
C LEU A 45 16.32 -4.42 -4.20
N LYS A 46 15.73 -3.40 -3.58
CA LYS A 46 15.73 -2.01 -4.06
C LYS A 46 15.13 -1.88 -5.46
N ARG A 47 14.11 -2.68 -5.75
CA ARG A 47 13.42 -2.68 -7.05
C ARG A 47 12.02 -2.06 -6.99
N ALA A 48 11.59 -1.62 -5.82
CA ALA A 48 10.32 -0.93 -5.66
C ALA A 48 10.50 0.56 -5.92
N ARG A 49 9.52 1.17 -6.58
CA ARG A 49 9.55 2.61 -6.91
C ARG A 49 9.02 3.44 -5.74
N LEU A 50 9.73 3.39 -4.62
CA LEU A 50 9.35 4.11 -3.43
C LEU A 50 9.65 5.60 -3.57
N PRO A 51 8.88 6.47 -2.87
CA PRO A 51 9.18 7.90 -2.88
C PRO A 51 10.55 8.15 -2.22
N LYS A 52 11.28 9.12 -2.75
CA LYS A 52 12.61 9.47 -2.21
C LYS A 52 12.50 10.18 -0.88
N ASN A 53 11.44 10.96 -0.68
CA ASN A 53 11.21 11.65 0.57
C ASN A 53 10.71 10.66 1.63
N LYS A 54 11.53 10.47 2.67
CA LYS A 54 11.22 9.51 3.75
C LYS A 54 10.08 9.95 4.66
N ASP A 55 9.64 11.18 4.55
CA ASP A 55 8.48 11.70 5.29
C ASP A 55 7.17 11.57 4.50
N SER A 56 7.23 11.07 3.26
CA SER A 56 6.02 10.84 2.46
C SER A 56 5.03 9.96 3.20
N GLU A 57 3.76 10.33 3.14
CA GLU A 57 2.71 9.52 3.74
C GLU A 57 2.50 8.26 2.92
N LEU A 58 2.70 7.10 3.57
CA LEU A 58 2.52 5.79 2.94
C LEU A 58 1.36 5.05 3.61
N VAL A 59 0.53 4.41 2.80
CA VAL A 59 -0.48 3.47 3.28
C VAL A 59 -0.14 2.11 2.69
N ILE A 60 0.05 1.10 3.53
CA ILE A 60 0.53 -0.21 3.11
C ILE A 60 -0.61 -1.21 3.22
N THR A 61 -0.79 -2.01 2.18
CA THR A 61 -1.80 -3.05 2.16
C THR A 61 -1.24 -4.37 1.64
N CYS A 62 -1.87 -5.46 2.04
CA CYS A 62 -1.71 -6.76 1.40
C CYS A 62 -3.09 -7.39 1.30
N GLU A 63 -3.22 -8.70 1.22
CA GLU A 63 -4.55 -9.31 1.11
C GLU A 63 -5.31 -9.20 2.43
N HIS A 64 -4.69 -9.59 3.57
CA HIS A 64 -5.37 -9.60 4.87
C HIS A 64 -4.50 -9.20 6.07
N GLY A 65 -3.27 -8.73 5.85
CA GLY A 65 -2.47 -8.05 6.87
C GLY A 65 -1.02 -8.45 7.07
N PRO A 66 -0.66 -9.76 7.16
CA PRO A 66 0.68 -10.14 7.61
C PRO A 66 1.83 -9.60 6.76
N ARG A 67 1.72 -9.67 5.44
CA ARG A 67 2.77 -9.18 4.53
C ARG A 67 2.94 -7.67 4.62
N ALA A 68 1.83 -6.95 4.81
CA ALA A 68 1.87 -5.50 4.96
C ALA A 68 2.54 -5.09 6.27
N MET A 69 2.33 -5.85 7.34
CA MET A 69 2.97 -5.59 8.63
C MET A 69 4.49 -5.75 8.52
N ILE A 70 4.94 -6.79 7.82
CA ILE A 70 6.37 -7.01 7.57
C ILE A 70 6.95 -5.88 6.71
N ALA A 71 6.24 -5.51 5.64
CA ALA A 71 6.67 -4.43 4.76
C ALA A 71 6.79 -3.11 5.50
N LYS A 72 5.84 -2.81 6.39
CA LYS A 72 5.89 -1.59 7.21
C LYS A 72 7.14 -1.58 8.07
N ARG A 73 7.49 -2.70 8.70
CA ARG A 73 8.67 -2.80 9.54
C ARG A 73 9.95 -2.58 8.74
N VAL A 74 10.03 -3.21 7.55
CA VAL A 74 11.19 -3.03 6.67
C VAL A 74 11.32 -1.58 6.23
N LEU A 75 10.22 -0.95 5.84
CA LEU A 75 10.22 0.46 5.44
C LEU A 75 10.64 1.37 6.59
N SER A 76 10.21 1.07 7.81
CA SER A 76 10.63 1.81 8.99
C SER A 76 12.15 1.74 9.19
N ILE A 77 12.74 0.56 9.04
CA ILE A 77 14.19 0.36 9.12
C ILE A 77 14.90 1.18 8.04
N LEU A 78 14.30 1.29 6.85
CA LEU A 78 14.85 2.07 5.75
C LEU A 78 14.65 3.58 5.91
N GLY A 79 14.01 4.00 6.98
CA GLY A 79 13.87 5.43 7.30
C GLY A 79 12.52 6.06 6.97
N TYR A 80 11.57 5.30 6.45
CA TYR A 80 10.23 5.82 6.18
C TYR A 80 9.46 5.95 7.50
N ARG A 81 9.12 7.19 7.86
CA ARG A 81 8.60 7.52 9.20
C ARG A 81 7.10 7.71 9.24
N ASN A 82 6.44 7.78 8.09
CA ASN A 82 5.03 8.15 8.01
C ASN A 82 4.22 7.06 7.28
N ALA A 83 4.33 5.83 7.77
CA ALA A 83 3.67 4.68 7.17
C ALA A 83 2.59 4.12 8.10
N THR A 84 1.41 3.87 7.54
CA THR A 84 0.30 3.24 8.24
C THR A 84 -0.23 2.07 7.43
N LEU A 85 -1.03 1.21 8.07
CA LEU A 85 -1.68 0.09 7.39
C LEU A 85 -3.09 0.49 6.95
N LEU A 86 -3.53 -0.08 5.82
CA LEU A 86 -4.92 0.03 5.40
C LEU A 86 -5.78 -0.94 6.22
N ASP A 87 -6.82 -0.43 6.87
CA ASP A 87 -7.73 -1.26 7.64
C ASP A 87 -8.48 -2.22 6.71
N GLY A 88 -8.48 -3.51 7.04
CA GLY A 88 -9.14 -4.54 6.25
C GLY A 88 -8.41 -4.96 4.99
N HIS A 89 -7.37 -4.26 4.61
CA HIS A 89 -6.52 -4.58 3.46
C HIS A 89 -7.34 -4.78 2.17
N MET A 90 -6.83 -5.56 1.21
CA MET A 90 -7.52 -5.75 -0.08
C MET A 90 -8.82 -6.53 0.07
N LEU A 91 -8.87 -7.46 1.01
CA LEU A 91 -10.13 -8.18 1.28
C LEU A 91 -11.24 -7.20 1.67
N GLY A 92 -10.95 -6.27 2.61
CA GLY A 92 -11.92 -5.26 3.03
C GLY A 92 -12.24 -4.27 1.91
N TRP A 93 -11.24 -3.89 1.11
CA TRP A 93 -11.43 -3.00 -0.03
C TRP A 93 -12.44 -3.58 -1.03
N ARG A 94 -12.25 -4.86 -1.39
CA ARG A 94 -13.16 -5.53 -2.32
C ARG A 94 -14.56 -5.73 -1.73
N ARG A 95 -14.66 -6.08 -0.45
CA ARG A 95 -15.96 -6.24 0.23
C ARG A 95 -16.74 -4.93 0.27
N ALA A 96 -16.05 -3.81 0.34
CA ALA A 96 -16.68 -2.50 0.31
C ALA A 96 -17.07 -2.06 -1.11
N GLY A 97 -16.74 -2.83 -2.14
CA GLY A 97 -17.05 -2.52 -3.53
C GLY A 97 -16.30 -1.33 -4.08
N LEU A 98 -15.12 -1.02 -3.54
CA LEU A 98 -14.34 0.14 -3.95
C LEU A 98 -13.57 -0.14 -5.26
N PRO A 99 -13.22 0.93 -6.02
CA PRO A 99 -12.61 0.75 -7.34
C PRO A 99 -11.27 0.03 -7.32
N LEU A 100 -11.03 -0.74 -8.38
CA LEU A 100 -9.76 -1.41 -8.66
C LEU A 100 -9.23 -0.95 -10.01
N GLU A 101 -7.93 -1.03 -10.13
CA GLU A 101 -7.21 -0.70 -11.36
C GLU A 101 -6.48 -1.92 -11.92
#